data_d06a26fb2918db4d21d0b6f7cfaf263e
#
_entry.id   d06a26fb2918db4d21d0b6f7cfaf263e
#
_cell.length_a   1.000
_cell.length_b   1.000
_cell.length_c   1.000
_cell.angle_alpha   90.00
_cell.angle_beta   90.00
_cell.angle_gamma   90.00
#
_symmetry.space_group_name_H-M   'P 1'
#
loop_
_entity.id
_entity.type
_entity.pdbx_description
1 polymer ?
#
loop_
_entity_poly.entity_id
_entity_poly.type
_entity_poly.pdbx_seq_one_letter_code
_entity_poly.pdbx_strand_id
1 'polypeptide(L)'
;MRRLARGLAISLAYGGVLLALAGRLDLPWLWVFWSIGAVAIVAGPVTIPAAVVQEQMRPAPGGADRRRRIAVMVLANAVGVIGALDVGRFHWSDTVPRELEIVALLAYAGGIGFVVWSMAVNEFFSPVVRVQGEGAHQLVMAGPYGLVRHPGYLGMVFGYGASGLALGSWWAFLPSAACALLVLRRAALEDRYLLEQLAGYREYSQRVPYRLFPGLW
;
A
#
# COMPACT_ATOMS: atom_id res chain seq x y z
N MET A 1 -12.54 -17.12 -11.85
CA MET A 1 -13.43 -16.20 -12.57
C MET A 1 -14.12 -15.18 -11.65
N ARG A 2 -14.89 -15.56 -10.60
CA ARG A 2 -15.63 -14.59 -9.72
C ARG A 2 -14.75 -13.54 -9.04
N ARG A 3 -13.51 -13.89 -8.62
CA ARG A 3 -12.59 -12.94 -7.96
C ARG A 3 -12.05 -11.89 -8.92
N LEU A 4 -11.69 -12.30 -10.14
CA LEU A 4 -11.24 -11.38 -11.21
C LEU A 4 -12.35 -10.40 -11.60
N ALA A 5 -13.57 -10.92 -11.83
CA ALA A 5 -14.72 -10.08 -12.16
C ALA A 5 -15.04 -9.05 -11.07
N ARG A 6 -14.93 -9.46 -9.78
CA ARG A 6 -15.11 -8.54 -8.65
C ARG A 6 -14.00 -7.49 -8.59
N GLY A 7 -12.74 -7.88 -8.78
CA GLY A 7 -11.61 -6.93 -8.83
C GLY A 7 -11.77 -5.91 -9.95
N LEU A 8 -12.14 -6.39 -11.13
CA LEU A 8 -12.41 -5.52 -12.28
C LEU A 8 -13.56 -4.55 -12.00
N ALA A 9 -14.69 -5.04 -11.46
CA ALA A 9 -15.83 -4.19 -11.13
C ALA A 9 -15.47 -3.09 -10.11
N ILE A 10 -14.71 -3.44 -9.06
CA ILE A 10 -14.24 -2.47 -8.05
C ILE A 10 -13.31 -1.43 -8.70
N SER A 11 -12.36 -1.88 -9.53
CA SER A 11 -11.44 -0.98 -10.20
C SER A 11 -12.13 -0.02 -11.17
N LEU A 12 -13.07 -0.52 -11.96
CA LEU A 12 -13.86 0.29 -12.89
C LEU A 12 -14.73 1.30 -12.14
N ALA A 13 -15.38 0.89 -11.04
CA ALA A 13 -16.17 1.79 -10.21
C ALA A 13 -15.30 2.92 -9.62
N TYR A 14 -14.12 2.58 -9.08
CA TYR A 14 -13.18 3.56 -8.54
C TYR A 14 -12.68 4.53 -9.63
N GLY A 15 -12.23 4.01 -10.79
CA GLY A 15 -11.80 4.84 -11.92
C GLY A 15 -12.90 5.75 -12.42
N GLY A 16 -14.14 5.23 -12.53
CA GLY A 16 -15.31 6.02 -12.89
C GLY A 16 -15.57 7.18 -11.92
N VAL A 17 -15.42 6.94 -10.61
CA VAL A 17 -15.53 7.99 -9.59
C VAL A 17 -14.44 9.05 -9.79
N LEU A 18 -13.17 8.64 -9.98
CA LEU A 18 -12.08 9.60 -10.18
C LEU A 18 -12.30 10.47 -11.43
N LEU A 19 -12.70 9.86 -12.53
CA LEU A 19 -12.98 10.58 -13.79
C LEU A 19 -14.19 11.51 -13.67
N ALA A 20 -15.25 11.09 -12.97
CA ALA A 20 -16.41 11.93 -12.69
C ALA A 20 -16.04 13.14 -11.81
N LEU A 21 -15.18 12.96 -10.81
CA LEU A 21 -14.65 14.03 -9.98
C LEU A 21 -13.75 14.96 -10.77
N ALA A 22 -12.88 14.45 -11.62
CA ALA A 22 -12.03 15.24 -12.51
C ALA A 22 -12.84 16.06 -13.52
N GLY A 23 -13.99 15.55 -13.94
CA GLY A 23 -14.88 16.24 -14.89
C GLY A 23 -14.37 16.27 -16.33
N ARG A 24 -13.27 15.55 -16.64
CA ARG A 24 -12.63 15.48 -17.95
C ARG A 24 -11.90 14.14 -18.13
N LEU A 25 -11.72 13.72 -19.39
CA LEU A 25 -11.14 12.42 -19.73
C LEU A 25 -9.71 12.52 -20.31
N ASP A 26 -9.26 13.70 -20.62
CA ASP A 26 -7.96 13.99 -21.25
C ASP A 26 -6.81 14.18 -20.23
N LEU A 27 -6.80 13.36 -19.20
CA LEU A 27 -5.81 13.37 -18.14
C LEU A 27 -4.96 12.08 -18.17
N PRO A 28 -3.90 12.02 -19.01
CA PRO A 28 -3.12 10.79 -19.20
C PRO A 28 -2.50 10.27 -17.91
N TRP A 29 -2.04 11.13 -17.02
CA TRP A 29 -1.46 10.74 -15.73
C TRP A 29 -2.48 10.10 -14.78
N LEU A 30 -3.72 10.59 -14.77
CA LEU A 30 -4.80 9.98 -13.99
C LEU A 30 -5.11 8.56 -14.50
N TRP A 31 -5.11 8.38 -15.84
CA TRP A 31 -5.30 7.06 -16.43
C TRP A 31 -4.16 6.10 -16.08
N VAL A 32 -2.92 6.55 -16.18
CA VAL A 32 -1.75 5.72 -15.83
C VAL A 32 -1.76 5.37 -14.34
N PHE A 33 -1.98 6.35 -13.46
CA PHE A 33 -2.11 6.13 -12.03
C PHE A 33 -3.19 5.09 -11.68
N TRP A 34 -4.39 5.28 -12.22
CA TRP A 34 -5.49 4.34 -12.02
C TRP A 34 -5.16 2.95 -12.58
N SER A 35 -4.57 2.86 -13.77
CA SER A 35 -4.24 1.58 -14.42
C SER A 35 -3.24 0.77 -13.59
N ILE A 36 -2.24 1.38 -12.95
CA ILE A 36 -1.31 0.72 -12.06
C ILE A 36 -2.05 0.05 -10.89
N GLY A 37 -2.95 0.81 -10.23
CA GLY A 37 -3.78 0.27 -9.15
C GLY A 37 -4.75 -0.80 -9.63
N ALA A 38 -5.34 -0.61 -10.81
CA ALA A 38 -6.26 -1.57 -11.44
C ALA A 38 -5.58 -2.91 -11.72
N VAL A 39 -4.37 -2.88 -12.29
CA VAL A 39 -3.57 -4.09 -12.53
C VAL A 39 -3.30 -4.83 -11.23
N ALA A 40 -2.93 -4.14 -10.17
CA ALA A 40 -2.68 -4.77 -8.87
C ALA A 40 -3.94 -5.42 -8.28
N ILE A 41 -5.10 -4.76 -8.37
CA ILE A 41 -6.39 -5.27 -7.88
C ILE A 41 -6.85 -6.49 -8.69
N VAL A 42 -6.65 -6.48 -10.00
CA VAL A 42 -7.09 -7.56 -10.90
C VAL A 42 -6.10 -8.73 -10.87
N ALA A 43 -4.80 -8.47 -10.90
CA ALA A 43 -3.76 -9.51 -10.90
C ALA A 43 -3.51 -10.09 -9.50
N GLY A 44 -3.71 -9.32 -8.44
CA GLY A 44 -3.48 -9.76 -7.06
C GLY A 44 -4.12 -11.10 -6.70
N PRO A 45 -5.41 -11.36 -7.00
CA PRO A 45 -6.06 -12.63 -6.74
C PRO A 45 -5.48 -13.86 -7.48
N VAL A 46 -4.63 -13.63 -8.48
CA VAL A 46 -3.94 -14.70 -9.24
C VAL A 46 -2.55 -14.96 -8.67
N THR A 47 -1.86 -13.90 -8.22
CA THR A 47 -0.47 -13.96 -7.77
C THR A 47 -0.35 -14.17 -6.25
N ILE A 48 -1.36 -13.72 -5.48
CA ILE A 48 -1.37 -13.76 -4.02
C ILE A 48 -2.12 -15.01 -3.53
N PRO A 49 -1.58 -15.76 -2.55
CA PRO A 49 -2.25 -16.92 -1.98
C PRO A 49 -3.67 -16.59 -1.51
N ALA A 50 -4.60 -17.50 -1.75
CA ALA A 50 -6.02 -17.29 -1.42
C ALA A 50 -6.25 -17.01 0.07
N ALA A 51 -5.45 -17.61 0.95
CA ALA A 51 -5.50 -17.38 2.40
C ALA A 51 -5.17 -15.92 2.74
N VAL A 52 -4.13 -15.35 2.12
CA VAL A 52 -3.73 -13.95 2.32
C VAL A 52 -4.84 -13.01 1.83
N VAL A 53 -5.42 -13.27 0.65
CA VAL A 53 -6.54 -12.45 0.13
C VAL A 53 -7.74 -12.49 1.08
N GLN A 54 -8.05 -13.65 1.65
CA GLN A 54 -9.14 -13.78 2.63
C GLN A 54 -8.82 -13.04 3.94
N GLU A 55 -7.57 -13.14 4.41
CA GLU A 55 -7.11 -12.45 5.61
C GLU A 55 -7.23 -10.93 5.47
N GLN A 56 -6.91 -10.38 4.27
CA GLN A 56 -7.07 -8.94 3.99
C GLN A 56 -8.53 -8.47 4.09
N MET A 57 -9.49 -9.36 3.84
CA MET A 57 -10.93 -9.06 3.90
C MET A 57 -11.53 -9.26 5.30
N ARG A 58 -10.82 -9.87 6.24
CA ARG A 58 -11.32 -10.07 7.62
C ARG A 58 -11.49 -8.72 8.32
N PRO A 59 -12.56 -8.57 9.12
CA PRO A 59 -12.73 -7.41 9.97
C PRO A 59 -11.53 -7.29 10.93
N ALA A 60 -10.98 -6.09 11.03
CA ALA A 60 -9.96 -5.84 12.04
C ALA A 60 -10.57 -6.01 13.44
N PRO A 61 -9.87 -6.62 14.40
CA PRO A 61 -10.28 -6.59 15.79
C PRO A 61 -10.47 -5.14 16.24
N GLY A 62 -11.29 -4.92 17.24
CA GLY A 62 -11.61 -3.58 17.76
C GLY A 62 -10.37 -2.79 18.23
N GLY A 63 -10.60 -1.53 18.61
CA GLY A 63 -9.56 -0.72 19.24
C GLY A 63 -8.63 0.04 18.26
N ALA A 64 -7.36 0.16 18.62
CA ALA A 64 -6.39 1.02 17.92
C ALA A 64 -6.10 0.55 16.49
N ASP A 65 -6.06 -0.76 16.22
CA ASP A 65 -5.81 -1.30 14.88
C ASP A 65 -6.95 -1.01 13.91
N ARG A 66 -8.20 -1.12 14.38
CA ARG A 66 -9.36 -0.75 13.56
C ARG A 66 -9.35 0.73 13.21
N ARG A 67 -9.09 1.61 14.18
CA ARG A 67 -9.02 3.06 13.94
C ARG A 67 -7.92 3.43 12.94
N ARG A 68 -6.73 2.86 13.10
CA ARG A 68 -5.61 3.07 12.16
C ARG A 68 -5.95 2.60 10.74
N ARG A 69 -6.52 1.41 10.61
CA ARG A 69 -6.93 0.88 9.30
C ARG A 69 -7.96 1.81 8.63
N ILE A 70 -8.96 2.27 9.37
CA ILE A 70 -9.95 3.23 8.87
C ILE A 70 -9.25 4.53 8.46
N ALA A 71 -8.35 5.06 9.29
CA ALA A 71 -7.62 6.29 8.97
C ALA A 71 -6.81 6.17 7.67
N VAL A 72 -6.05 5.07 7.49
CA VAL A 72 -5.32 4.82 6.24
C VAL A 72 -6.27 4.69 5.05
N MET A 73 -7.40 3.99 5.20
CA MET A 73 -8.40 3.87 4.12
C MET A 73 -9.00 5.23 3.74
N VAL A 74 -9.37 6.05 4.72
CA VAL A 74 -9.93 7.39 4.49
C VAL A 74 -8.90 8.28 3.80
N LEU A 75 -7.66 8.32 4.31
CA LEU A 75 -6.59 9.12 3.73
C LEU A 75 -6.24 8.66 2.30
N ALA A 76 -6.13 7.35 2.07
CA ALA A 76 -5.84 6.81 0.74
C ALA A 76 -6.93 7.15 -0.28
N ASN A 77 -8.21 7.10 0.11
CA ASN A 77 -9.30 7.57 -0.75
C ASN A 77 -9.26 9.09 -0.94
N ALA A 78 -8.92 9.86 0.10
CA ALA A 78 -8.78 11.31 0.01
C ALA A 78 -7.70 11.72 -1.00
N VAL A 79 -6.60 10.95 -1.12
CA VAL A 79 -5.59 11.19 -2.17
C VAL A 79 -6.21 11.17 -3.57
N GLY A 80 -6.97 10.12 -3.90
CA GLY A 80 -7.62 10.01 -5.21
C GLY A 80 -8.65 11.12 -5.46
N VAL A 81 -9.51 11.39 -4.46
CA VAL A 81 -10.55 12.41 -4.54
C VAL A 81 -9.94 13.80 -4.72
N ILE A 82 -9.01 14.19 -3.84
CA ILE A 82 -8.36 15.51 -3.88
C ILE A 82 -7.56 15.65 -5.17
N GLY A 83 -6.76 14.62 -5.54
CA GLY A 83 -5.97 14.66 -6.76
C GLY A 83 -6.83 14.80 -8.01
N ALA A 84 -7.92 14.03 -8.13
CA ALA A 84 -8.83 14.13 -9.27
C ALA A 84 -9.53 15.51 -9.37
N LEU A 85 -9.97 16.05 -8.24
CA LEU A 85 -10.57 17.39 -8.17
C LEU A 85 -9.55 18.48 -8.50
N ASP A 86 -8.33 18.37 -7.98
CA ASP A 86 -7.27 19.34 -8.18
C ASP A 86 -6.87 19.40 -9.67
N VAL A 87 -6.36 18.29 -10.21
CA VAL A 87 -5.81 18.28 -11.58
C VAL A 87 -6.88 18.33 -12.67
N GLY A 88 -8.13 17.95 -12.36
CA GLY A 88 -9.23 17.92 -13.33
C GLY A 88 -10.09 19.16 -13.36
N ARG A 89 -10.44 19.73 -12.20
CA ARG A 89 -11.42 20.80 -12.09
C ARG A 89 -10.87 22.13 -11.61
N PHE A 90 -10.08 22.09 -10.53
CA PHE A 90 -9.79 23.30 -9.77
C PHE A 90 -8.40 23.85 -10.02
N HIS A 91 -7.48 23.03 -10.53
CA HIS A 91 -6.12 23.44 -10.91
C HIS A 91 -5.36 24.14 -9.76
N TRP A 92 -5.50 23.61 -8.52
CA TRP A 92 -4.85 24.19 -7.34
C TRP A 92 -3.33 23.98 -7.30
N SER A 93 -2.84 22.97 -8.06
CA SER A 93 -1.44 22.49 -7.98
C SER A 93 -0.74 22.40 -9.34
N ASP A 94 -1.07 23.26 -10.31
CA ASP A 94 -0.47 23.23 -11.66
C ASP A 94 1.07 23.47 -11.71
N THR A 95 1.71 23.54 -10.52
CA THR A 95 3.14 23.79 -10.35
C THR A 95 3.95 22.55 -9.99
N VAL A 96 3.36 21.36 -9.95
CA VAL A 96 4.12 20.12 -9.73
C VAL A 96 4.99 19.86 -10.96
N PRO A 97 6.34 19.78 -10.81
CA PRO A 97 7.22 19.51 -11.95
C PRO A 97 6.97 18.13 -12.53
N ARG A 98 6.97 18.03 -13.86
CA ARG A 98 6.68 16.78 -14.57
C ARG A 98 7.68 15.67 -14.23
N GLU A 99 8.93 16.01 -14.00
CA GLU A 99 9.98 15.07 -13.59
C GLU A 99 9.63 14.47 -12.22
N LEU A 100 9.09 15.28 -11.32
CA LEU A 100 8.66 14.82 -9.99
C LEU A 100 7.43 13.91 -10.10
N GLU A 101 6.47 14.22 -10.98
CA GLU A 101 5.34 13.34 -11.26
C GLU A 101 5.80 11.97 -11.78
N ILE A 102 6.75 11.95 -12.73
CA ILE A 102 7.29 10.69 -13.28
C ILE A 102 7.97 9.88 -12.19
N VAL A 103 8.87 10.49 -11.41
CA VAL A 103 9.57 9.82 -10.30
C VAL A 103 8.56 9.29 -9.28
N ALA A 104 7.56 10.09 -8.93
CA ALA A 104 6.51 9.69 -8.01
C ALA A 104 5.65 8.53 -8.57
N LEU A 105 5.34 8.54 -9.87
CA LEU A 105 4.59 7.46 -10.53
C LEU A 105 5.38 6.14 -10.55
N LEU A 106 6.70 6.21 -10.79
CA LEU A 106 7.58 5.05 -10.71
C LEU A 106 7.68 4.52 -9.28
N ALA A 107 7.80 5.41 -8.29
CA ALA A 107 7.80 5.04 -6.87
C ALA A 107 6.46 4.42 -6.44
N TYR A 108 5.34 4.95 -6.92
CA TYR A 108 4.00 4.40 -6.70
C TYR A 108 3.87 3.00 -7.29
N ALA A 109 4.25 2.81 -8.55
CA ALA A 109 4.20 1.51 -9.22
C ALA A 109 5.13 0.48 -8.57
N GLY A 110 6.37 0.86 -8.28
CA GLY A 110 7.34 0.04 -7.59
C GLY A 110 6.89 -0.35 -6.18
N GLY A 111 6.31 0.62 -5.46
CA GLY A 111 5.74 0.39 -4.13
C GLY A 111 4.61 -0.66 -4.17
N ILE A 112 3.67 -0.53 -5.09
CA ILE A 112 2.59 -1.52 -5.28
C ILE A 112 3.17 -2.88 -5.65
N GLY A 113 4.10 -2.95 -6.59
CA GLY A 113 4.76 -4.20 -6.98
C GLY A 113 5.45 -4.88 -5.80
N PHE A 114 6.12 -4.11 -4.94
CA PHE A 114 6.80 -4.62 -3.76
C PHE A 114 5.83 -5.14 -2.69
N VAL A 115 4.66 -4.49 -2.53
CA VAL A 115 3.57 -5.02 -1.68
C VAL A 115 3.07 -6.35 -2.22
N VAL A 116 2.75 -6.43 -3.52
CA VAL A 116 2.26 -7.66 -4.15
C VAL A 116 3.27 -8.79 -4.03
N TRP A 117 4.56 -8.51 -4.26
CA TRP A 117 5.63 -9.50 -4.07
C TRP A 117 5.72 -9.98 -2.62
N SER A 118 5.64 -9.07 -1.66
CA SER A 118 5.64 -9.41 -0.22
C SER A 118 4.47 -10.31 0.16
N MET A 119 3.27 -10.02 -0.37
CA MET A 119 2.06 -10.82 -0.13
C MET A 119 2.10 -12.18 -0.83
N ALA A 120 2.74 -12.27 -1.99
CA ALA A 120 2.88 -13.51 -2.75
C ALA A 120 3.80 -14.53 -2.05
N VAL A 121 4.83 -14.03 -1.34
CA VAL A 121 5.84 -14.86 -0.67
C VAL A 121 5.43 -15.23 0.76
N ASN A 122 4.64 -14.38 1.44
CA ASN A 122 4.30 -14.55 2.85
C ASN A 122 2.83 -14.89 3.03
N GLU A 123 2.52 -16.14 3.28
CA GLU A 123 1.16 -16.62 3.55
C GLU A 123 0.55 -16.10 4.87
N PHE A 124 1.40 -15.62 5.79
CA PHE A 124 0.98 -15.00 7.06
C PHE A 124 0.80 -13.48 6.96
N PHE A 125 0.91 -12.90 5.76
CA PHE A 125 0.72 -11.46 5.56
C PHE A 125 -0.67 -11.01 5.99
N SER A 126 -0.76 -10.25 7.09
CA SER A 126 -2.03 -9.86 7.73
C SER A 126 -2.15 -8.34 7.88
N PRO A 127 -3.36 -7.79 7.74
CA PRO A 127 -3.62 -6.39 8.07
C PRO A 127 -3.67 -6.12 9.58
N VAL A 128 -3.54 -7.17 10.40
CA VAL A 128 -3.62 -7.12 11.86
C VAL A 128 -2.31 -7.61 12.47
N VAL A 129 -1.80 -6.87 13.46
CA VAL A 129 -0.61 -7.28 14.22
C VAL A 129 -0.99 -8.42 15.16
N ARG A 130 -0.65 -9.65 14.78
CA ARG A 130 -0.85 -10.85 15.60
C ARG A 130 0.04 -11.99 15.11
N VAL A 131 0.41 -12.87 16.01
CA VAL A 131 0.90 -14.20 15.67
C VAL A 131 -0.32 -15.06 15.33
N GLN A 132 -0.34 -15.65 14.14
CA GLN A 132 -1.48 -16.44 13.63
C GLN A 132 -1.35 -17.89 14.09
N GLY A 133 -2.31 -18.37 14.88
CA GLY A 133 -2.38 -19.76 15.36
C GLY A 133 -1.30 -20.10 16.39
N GLU A 134 -1.66 -20.87 17.41
CA GLU A 134 -0.67 -21.36 18.37
C GLU A 134 0.29 -22.34 17.68
N GLY A 135 1.55 -21.91 17.46
CA GLY A 135 2.60 -22.72 16.84
C GLY A 135 2.60 -22.83 15.32
N ALA A 136 1.62 -22.26 14.61
CA ALA A 136 1.51 -22.38 13.16
C ALA A 136 2.17 -21.21 12.38
N HIS A 137 2.42 -20.07 13.03
CA HIS A 137 3.05 -18.92 12.37
C HIS A 137 4.54 -19.18 12.19
N GLN A 138 4.93 -19.42 10.94
CA GLN A 138 6.34 -19.62 10.59
C GLN A 138 6.96 -18.31 10.12
N LEU A 139 8.24 -18.16 10.47
CA LEU A 139 9.04 -17.01 10.05
C LEU A 139 9.39 -17.13 8.57
N VAL A 140 8.94 -16.18 7.76
CA VAL A 140 9.26 -16.11 6.34
C VAL A 140 10.48 -15.23 6.14
N MET A 141 11.54 -15.80 5.52
CA MET A 141 12.80 -15.12 5.23
C MET A 141 13.09 -15.06 3.72
N ALA A 142 12.21 -15.61 2.89
CA ALA A 142 12.39 -15.70 1.43
C ALA A 142 12.04 -14.39 0.72
N GLY A 143 12.58 -14.23 -0.49
CA GLY A 143 12.27 -13.11 -1.37
C GLY A 143 12.60 -11.75 -0.71
N PRO A 144 11.67 -10.79 -0.69
CA PRO A 144 11.92 -9.45 -0.19
C PRO A 144 12.19 -9.41 1.33
N TYR A 145 11.81 -10.46 2.07
CA TYR A 145 12.09 -10.60 3.51
C TYR A 145 13.56 -10.90 3.81
N GLY A 146 14.37 -11.29 2.81
CA GLY A 146 15.82 -11.36 2.92
C GLY A 146 16.52 -10.01 2.82
N LEU A 147 15.82 -8.97 2.35
CA LEU A 147 16.37 -7.62 2.18
C LEU A 147 16.05 -6.70 3.36
N VAL A 148 14.78 -6.71 3.77
CA VAL A 148 14.26 -5.94 4.90
C VAL A 148 13.21 -6.75 5.64
N ARG A 149 13.01 -6.47 6.95
CA ARG A 149 12.07 -7.25 7.77
C ARG A 149 10.60 -7.01 7.42
N HIS A 150 10.27 -5.81 6.96
CA HIS A 150 8.90 -5.41 6.65
C HIS A 150 8.73 -4.92 5.21
N PRO A 151 8.98 -5.77 4.21
CA PRO A 151 8.99 -5.36 2.81
C PRO A 151 7.62 -4.85 2.33
N GLY A 152 6.53 -5.42 2.83
CA GLY A 152 5.18 -4.94 2.53
C GLY A 152 4.96 -3.50 3.00
N TYR A 153 5.47 -3.14 4.19
CA TYR A 153 5.39 -1.76 4.67
C TYR A 153 6.30 -0.81 3.90
N LEU A 154 7.47 -1.27 3.48
CA LEU A 154 8.33 -0.49 2.58
C LEU A 154 7.60 -0.15 1.28
N GLY A 155 6.99 -1.14 0.64
CA GLY A 155 6.16 -0.93 -0.54
C GLY A 155 5.00 0.04 -0.30
N MET A 156 4.31 -0.08 0.85
CA MET A 156 3.22 0.84 1.22
C MET A 156 3.71 2.27 1.45
N VAL A 157 4.88 2.48 2.05
CA VAL A 157 5.46 3.82 2.26
C VAL A 157 5.73 4.50 0.92
N PHE A 158 6.33 3.80 -0.03
CA PHE A 158 6.55 4.33 -1.38
C PHE A 158 5.23 4.50 -2.15
N GLY A 159 4.36 3.50 -2.12
CA GLY A 159 3.09 3.54 -2.81
C GLY A 159 2.19 4.68 -2.33
N TYR A 160 1.91 4.75 -1.02
CA TYR A 160 1.10 5.84 -0.48
C TYR A 160 1.82 7.17 -0.54
N GLY A 161 3.10 7.23 -0.10
CA GLY A 161 3.84 8.49 -0.02
C GLY A 161 3.99 9.20 -1.36
N ALA A 162 4.13 8.46 -2.44
CA ALA A 162 4.27 9.01 -3.78
C ALA A 162 2.93 9.31 -4.47
N SER A 163 1.80 8.72 -4.02
CA SER A 163 0.55 8.72 -4.78
C SER A 163 -0.01 10.11 -5.09
N GLY A 164 0.10 11.08 -4.18
CA GLY A 164 -0.38 12.44 -4.41
C GLY A 164 0.43 13.18 -5.48
N LEU A 165 1.76 13.06 -5.43
CA LEU A 165 2.67 13.65 -6.44
C LEU A 165 2.56 12.92 -7.78
N ALA A 166 2.31 11.61 -7.77
CA ALA A 166 2.06 10.83 -8.97
C ALA A 166 0.76 11.26 -9.70
N LEU A 167 -0.17 11.89 -8.98
CA LEU A 167 -1.36 12.54 -9.55
C LEU A 167 -1.11 14.00 -9.96
N GLY A 168 0.09 14.57 -9.73
CA GLY A 168 0.37 15.96 -10.01
C GLY A 168 -0.25 16.96 -9.02
N SER A 169 -0.51 16.53 -7.79
CA SER A 169 -1.22 17.36 -6.80
C SER A 169 -0.45 17.53 -5.50
N TRP A 170 -0.10 18.76 -5.17
CA TRP A 170 0.47 19.13 -3.86
C TRP A 170 -0.54 18.92 -2.72
N TRP A 171 -1.82 19.16 -2.98
CA TRP A 171 -2.87 18.97 -1.99
C TRP A 171 -3.11 17.49 -1.70
N ALA A 172 -3.09 16.64 -2.72
CA ALA A 172 -3.19 15.19 -2.54
C ALA A 172 -1.92 14.60 -1.87
N PHE A 173 -0.78 15.28 -1.97
CA PHE A 173 0.44 14.86 -1.27
C PHE A 173 0.29 14.92 0.26
N LEU A 174 -0.52 15.82 0.81
CA LEU A 174 -0.73 15.91 2.26
C LEU A 174 -1.32 14.61 2.86
N PRO A 175 -2.47 14.09 2.39
CA PRO A 175 -2.96 12.79 2.86
C PRO A 175 -2.05 11.62 2.46
N SER A 176 -1.30 11.69 1.34
CA SER A 176 -0.30 10.70 0.96
C SER A 176 0.81 10.58 2.01
N ALA A 177 1.40 11.70 2.40
CA ALA A 177 2.43 11.76 3.42
C ALA A 177 1.91 11.25 4.78
N ALA A 178 0.68 11.65 5.14
CA ALA A 178 0.04 11.16 6.36
C ALA A 178 -0.14 9.63 6.34
N CYS A 179 -0.55 9.03 5.21
CA CYS A 179 -0.60 7.58 5.05
C CYS A 179 0.78 6.93 5.27
N ALA A 180 1.81 7.46 4.63
CA ALA A 180 3.18 6.93 4.76
C ALA A 180 3.66 6.97 6.22
N LEU A 181 3.42 8.08 6.94
CA LEU A 181 3.76 8.21 8.36
C LEU A 181 3.01 7.20 9.24
N LEU A 182 1.72 6.97 8.99
CA LEU A 182 0.95 5.95 9.72
C LEU A 182 1.49 4.54 9.47
N VAL A 183 1.92 4.24 8.25
CA VAL A 183 2.53 2.96 7.87
C VAL A 183 3.90 2.79 8.53
N LEU A 184 4.76 3.81 8.53
CA LEU A 184 6.05 3.81 9.21
C LEU A 184 5.89 3.52 10.71
N ARG A 185 4.98 4.22 11.37
CA ARG A 185 4.67 3.98 12.79
C ARG A 185 4.17 2.55 13.02
N ARG A 186 3.34 2.03 12.11
CA ARG A 186 2.83 0.67 12.21
C ARG A 186 3.97 -0.36 12.11
N ALA A 187 4.86 -0.21 11.14
CA ALA A 187 6.02 -1.08 10.99
C ALA A 187 6.86 -1.14 12.26
N ALA A 188 7.10 0.01 12.90
CA ALA A 188 7.83 0.07 14.18
C ALA A 188 7.12 -0.67 15.32
N LEU A 189 5.80 -0.58 15.41
CA LEU A 189 5.01 -1.25 16.45
C LEU A 189 4.97 -2.76 16.23
N GLU A 190 4.79 -3.18 14.97
CA GLU A 190 4.75 -4.60 14.61
C GLU A 190 6.11 -5.27 14.80
N ASP A 191 7.22 -4.60 14.43
CA ASP A 191 8.56 -5.12 14.64
C ASP A 191 8.85 -5.39 16.14
N ARG A 192 8.44 -4.47 17.02
CA ARG A 192 8.54 -4.67 18.47
C ARG A 192 7.72 -5.86 18.96
N TYR A 193 6.48 -5.95 18.51
CA TYR A 193 5.58 -7.04 18.86
C TYR A 193 6.15 -8.40 18.43
N LEU A 194 6.67 -8.50 17.19
CA LEU A 194 7.25 -9.74 16.67
C LEU A 194 8.54 -10.13 17.39
N LEU A 195 9.37 -9.17 17.81
CA LEU A 195 10.56 -9.43 18.65
C LEU A 195 10.22 -10.06 20.01
N GLU A 196 9.04 -9.77 20.53
CA GLU A 196 8.57 -10.28 21.82
C GLU A 196 7.79 -11.59 21.69
N GLN A 197 7.03 -11.76 20.61
CA GLN A 197 6.01 -12.81 20.49
C GLN A 197 6.32 -13.91 19.49
N LEU A 198 7.19 -13.67 18.50
CA LEU A 198 7.44 -14.65 17.43
C LEU A 198 8.78 -15.36 17.65
N ALA A 199 8.73 -16.67 17.85
CA ALA A 199 9.93 -17.50 17.98
C ALA A 199 10.84 -17.37 16.73
N GLY A 200 12.16 -17.23 16.95
CA GLY A 200 13.14 -17.07 15.87
C GLY A 200 13.23 -15.68 15.25
N TYR A 201 12.31 -14.73 15.61
CA TYR A 201 12.35 -13.39 15.03
C TYR A 201 13.56 -12.57 15.48
N ARG A 202 14.07 -12.81 16.68
CA ARG A 202 15.27 -12.14 17.19
C ARG A 202 16.51 -12.51 16.38
N GLU A 203 16.70 -13.78 16.10
CA GLU A 203 17.80 -14.31 15.26
C GLU A 203 17.67 -13.82 13.81
N TYR A 204 16.44 -13.77 13.29
CA TYR A 204 16.16 -13.17 12.00
C TYR A 204 16.54 -11.69 11.95
N SER A 205 16.19 -10.93 12.98
CA SER A 205 16.51 -9.49 13.05
C SER A 205 18.02 -9.19 13.10
N GLN A 206 18.84 -10.15 13.54
CA GLN A 206 20.31 -10.07 13.46
C GLN A 206 20.82 -10.32 12.04
N ARG A 207 20.19 -11.23 11.29
CA ARG A 207 20.56 -11.52 9.88
C ARG A 207 20.07 -10.45 8.92
N VAL A 208 18.88 -9.90 9.16
CA VAL A 208 18.26 -8.85 8.36
C VAL A 208 18.08 -7.63 9.26
N PRO A 209 19.13 -6.78 9.41
CA PRO A 209 19.13 -5.72 10.43
C PRO A 209 18.17 -4.57 10.13
N TYR A 210 17.79 -4.40 8.86
CA TYR A 210 16.96 -3.26 8.45
C TYR A 210 15.47 -3.59 8.53
N ARG A 211 14.69 -2.69 9.14
CA ARG A 211 13.22 -2.79 9.19
C ARG A 211 12.61 -2.50 7.83
N LEU A 212 12.96 -1.36 7.26
CA LEU A 212 12.42 -0.85 5.98
C LEU A 212 13.53 -0.39 5.04
N PHE A 213 14.41 0.52 5.48
CA PHE A 213 15.38 1.17 4.60
C PHE A 213 16.78 0.62 4.86
N PRO A 214 17.39 -0.09 3.88
CA PRO A 214 18.76 -0.57 4.00
C PRO A 214 19.73 0.59 4.30
N GLY A 215 20.57 0.40 5.31
CA GLY A 215 21.54 1.41 5.74
C GLY A 215 21.01 2.52 6.67
N LEU A 216 19.68 2.65 6.84
CA LEU A 216 19.08 3.72 7.65
C LEU A 216 18.28 3.19 8.85
N TRP A 217 17.38 2.26 8.62
CA TRP A 217 16.41 1.84 9.67
C TRP A 217 15.84 0.45 9.44
#